data_2ea329e58f40a0018c8200d9e0ea6193
#
_entry.id   2ea329e58f40a0018c8200d9e0ea6193
#
_cell.length_a   1.000
_cell.length_b   1.000
_cell.length_c   1.000
_cell.angle_alpha   90.00
_cell.angle_beta   90.00
_cell.angle_gamma   90.00
#
_symmetry.space_group_name_H-M   'P 1'
#
loop_
_entity.id
_entity.type
_entity.pdbx_description
1 polymer ?
#
loop_
_entity_poly.entity_id
_entity_poly.type
_entity_poly.pdbx_seq_one_letter_code
_entity_poly.pdbx_strand_id
1 'polypeptide(L)'
;MPIEWPGWGDWALELSAHLLKRMAERDFNEVDLRQMLQNASRYFPDVEEGRWMIRSKHRQRLWKIIVEPDFEREVLVVVTAFHAS
;
A
#
# COMPACT_ATOMS: atom_id res chain seq x y z
N MET A 1 13.98 -2.65 -9.80
CA MET A 1 13.96 -4.02 -9.27
C MET A 1 12.87 -4.14 -8.22
N PRO A 2 12.02 -5.14 -8.30
CA PRO A 2 11.03 -5.33 -7.25
C PRO A 2 11.73 -5.72 -5.95
N ILE A 3 11.15 -5.30 -4.85
CA ILE A 3 11.68 -5.64 -3.54
C ILE A 3 11.31 -7.10 -3.21
N GLU A 4 12.04 -7.66 -2.28
CA GLU A 4 11.71 -8.98 -1.77
C GLU A 4 10.63 -8.84 -0.70
N TRP A 5 9.43 -9.29 -1.01
CA TRP A 5 8.29 -9.14 -0.11
C TRP A 5 8.33 -10.15 1.03
N PRO A 6 7.83 -9.79 2.22
CA PRO A 6 7.59 -10.77 3.26
C PRO A 6 6.41 -11.67 2.89
N GLY A 7 6.12 -12.66 3.74
CA GLY A 7 5.10 -13.67 3.44
C GLY A 7 3.72 -13.12 3.11
N TRP A 8 3.38 -11.92 3.61
CA TRP A 8 2.09 -11.31 3.34
C TRP A 8 2.05 -10.50 2.04
N GLY A 9 3.17 -10.41 1.33
CA GLY A 9 3.26 -9.54 0.15
C GLY A 9 2.36 -9.96 -1.01
N ASP A 10 1.98 -11.23 -1.08
CA ASP A 10 1.11 -11.75 -2.14
C ASP A 10 -0.32 -12.01 -1.69
N TRP A 11 -0.67 -11.63 -0.47
CA TRP A 11 -2.03 -11.80 0.03
C TRP A 11 -3.02 -10.93 -0.74
N ALA A 12 -4.29 -11.34 -0.75
CA ALA A 12 -5.36 -10.56 -1.37
C ALA A 12 -5.47 -9.19 -0.67
N LEU A 13 -5.80 -8.18 -1.45
CA LEU A 13 -5.93 -6.82 -0.91
C LEU A 13 -7.34 -6.57 -0.39
N GLU A 14 -7.44 -5.88 0.74
CA GLU A 14 -8.69 -5.37 1.26
C GLU A 14 -8.52 -3.86 1.41
N LEU A 15 -9.42 -3.10 0.78
CA LEU A 15 -9.31 -1.65 0.77
C LEU A 15 -10.15 -1.06 1.89
N SER A 16 -9.54 -0.25 2.76
CA SER A 16 -10.26 0.39 3.85
C SER A 16 -11.21 1.46 3.32
N ALA A 17 -12.24 1.79 4.11
CA ALA A 17 -13.17 2.85 3.74
C ALA A 17 -12.44 4.19 3.59
N HIS A 18 -11.44 4.44 4.44
CA HIS A 18 -10.61 5.64 4.36
C HIS A 18 -9.85 5.70 3.02
N LEU A 19 -9.29 4.55 2.61
CA LEU A 19 -8.57 4.47 1.34
C LEU A 19 -9.51 4.73 0.17
N LEU A 20 -10.70 4.12 0.18
CA LEU A 20 -11.67 4.31 -0.89
C LEU A 20 -12.03 5.79 -1.06
N LYS A 21 -12.18 6.49 0.06
CA LYS A 21 -12.44 7.93 0.04
C LYS A 21 -11.25 8.69 -0.57
N ARG A 22 -10.03 8.32 -0.19
CA ARG A 22 -8.83 8.96 -0.72
C ARG A 22 -8.67 8.71 -2.22
N MET A 23 -9.02 7.51 -2.67
CA MET A 23 -8.97 7.19 -4.09
C MET A 23 -9.86 8.10 -4.91
N ALA A 24 -11.08 8.36 -4.43
CA ALA A 24 -11.99 9.28 -5.08
C ALA A 24 -11.47 10.71 -5.08
N GLU A 25 -10.91 11.15 -3.96
CA GLU A 25 -10.41 12.52 -3.81
C GLU A 25 -9.14 12.79 -4.61
N ARG A 26 -8.28 11.78 -4.76
CA ARG A 26 -6.94 11.92 -5.36
C ARG A 26 -6.84 11.31 -6.75
N ASP A 27 -7.97 10.91 -7.30
CA ASP A 27 -8.07 10.44 -8.68
C ASP A 27 -7.12 9.29 -9.00
N PHE A 28 -7.12 8.26 -8.18
CA PHE A 28 -6.46 7.01 -8.50
C PHE A 28 -7.39 5.84 -8.16
N ASN A 29 -7.18 4.71 -8.83
CA ASN A 29 -8.05 3.55 -8.69
C ASN A 29 -7.27 2.32 -8.23
N GLU A 30 -7.97 1.18 -8.12
CA GLU A 30 -7.33 -0.04 -7.66
C GLU A 30 -6.22 -0.52 -8.59
N VAL A 31 -6.36 -0.30 -9.90
CA VAL A 31 -5.32 -0.65 -10.88
C VAL A 31 -4.05 0.16 -10.59
N ASP A 32 -4.21 1.46 -10.34
CA ASP A 32 -3.09 2.31 -9.96
C ASP A 32 -2.44 1.81 -8.68
N LEU A 33 -3.24 1.46 -7.69
CA LEU A 33 -2.74 0.96 -6.41
C LEU A 33 -1.94 -0.33 -6.60
N ARG A 34 -2.43 -1.26 -7.41
CA ARG A 34 -1.71 -2.51 -7.69
C ARG A 34 -0.40 -2.25 -8.40
N GLN A 35 -0.38 -1.29 -9.32
CA GLN A 35 0.86 -0.89 -10.00
C GLN A 35 1.85 -0.28 -9.01
N MET A 36 1.37 0.56 -8.09
CA MET A 36 2.23 1.12 -7.05
C MET A 36 2.86 0.02 -6.22
N LEU A 37 2.07 -0.97 -5.81
CA LEU A 37 2.59 -2.08 -5.01
C LEU A 37 3.60 -2.91 -5.79
N GLN A 38 3.36 -3.15 -7.08
CA GLN A 38 4.30 -3.88 -7.93
C GLN A 38 5.62 -3.14 -8.11
N ASN A 39 5.56 -1.81 -8.13
CA ASN A 39 6.73 -0.96 -8.32
C ASN A 39 7.32 -0.47 -7.00
N ALA A 40 6.93 -1.08 -5.89
CA ALA A 40 7.42 -0.70 -4.58
C ALA A 40 8.94 -0.85 -4.51
N SER A 41 9.60 0.17 -3.97
CA SER A 41 11.05 0.19 -3.84
C SER A 41 11.53 -0.22 -2.45
N ARG A 42 10.66 -0.10 -1.46
CA ARG A 42 11.03 -0.34 -0.07
C ARG A 42 9.79 -0.51 0.79
N TYR A 43 9.91 -1.27 1.87
CA TYR A 43 8.91 -1.31 2.92
C TYR A 43 9.61 -1.29 4.27
N PHE A 44 8.95 -0.74 5.28
CA PHE A 44 9.49 -0.68 6.64
C PHE A 44 8.34 -0.50 7.63
N PRO A 45 8.58 -0.86 8.92
CA PRO A 45 7.52 -0.73 9.93
C PRO A 45 7.06 0.72 10.06
N ASP A 46 5.75 0.89 10.20
CA ASP A 46 5.17 2.19 10.52
C ASP A 46 5.32 2.45 12.01
N VAL A 47 5.11 3.70 12.42
CA VAL A 47 5.14 4.05 13.85
C VAL A 47 4.03 3.34 14.62
N GLU A 48 2.93 3.02 13.96
CA GLU A 48 1.85 2.28 14.57
C GLU A 48 2.10 0.79 14.43
N GLU A 49 2.08 0.08 15.55
CA GLU A 49 2.38 -1.34 15.58
C GLU A 49 1.42 -2.13 14.69
N GLY A 50 1.97 -3.10 13.98
CA GLY A 50 1.18 -3.94 13.07
C GLY A 50 1.02 -3.38 11.69
N ARG A 51 1.47 -2.16 11.46
CA ARG A 51 1.37 -1.50 10.14
C ARG A 51 2.74 -1.35 9.50
N TRP A 52 2.72 -1.31 8.17
CA TRP A 52 3.92 -1.17 7.36
C TRP A 52 3.75 -0.03 6.39
N MET A 53 4.82 0.70 6.14
CA MET A 53 4.83 1.74 5.13
C MET A 53 5.56 1.24 3.90
N ILE A 54 4.93 1.37 2.74
CA ILE A 54 5.50 0.95 1.47
C ILE A 54 5.78 2.19 0.66
N ARG A 55 7.00 2.32 0.16
CA ARG A 55 7.38 3.41 -0.72
C ARG A 55 7.34 2.95 -2.16
N SER A 56 6.72 3.76 -3.00
CA SER A 56 6.60 3.44 -4.41
C SER A 56 6.67 4.70 -5.24
N LYS A 57 6.98 4.53 -6.51
CA LYS A 57 6.95 5.62 -7.48
C LYS A 57 5.89 5.30 -8.51
N HIS A 58 4.99 6.25 -8.75
CA HIS A 58 3.90 6.08 -9.71
C HIS A 58 3.65 7.41 -10.42
N ARG A 59 3.65 7.37 -11.75
CA ARG A 59 3.46 8.57 -12.58
C ARG A 59 4.41 9.69 -12.18
N GLN A 60 5.68 9.34 -11.95
CA GLN A 60 6.75 10.27 -11.59
C GLN A 60 6.56 10.94 -10.23
N ARG A 61 5.71 10.38 -9.39
CA ARG A 61 5.51 10.87 -8.03
C ARG A 61 5.85 9.79 -7.04
N LEU A 62 6.37 10.22 -5.90
CA LEU A 62 6.66 9.31 -4.80
C LEU A 62 5.39 9.14 -3.96
N TRP A 63 5.03 7.88 -3.72
CA TRP A 63 3.86 7.54 -2.92
C TRP A 63 4.27 6.75 -1.69
N LYS A 64 3.49 6.92 -0.64
CA LYS A 64 3.57 6.10 0.57
C LYS A 64 2.24 5.41 0.76
N ILE A 65 2.31 4.10 0.98
CA ILE A 65 1.12 3.26 1.15
C ILE A 65 1.22 2.60 2.50
N ILE A 66 0.21 2.79 3.34
CA ILE A 66 0.17 2.18 4.66
C ILE A 66 -0.67 0.92 4.58
N VAL A 67 -0.10 -0.20 4.99
CA VAL A 67 -0.78 -1.49 4.95
C VAL A 67 -0.74 -2.13 6.32
N GLU A 68 -1.72 -2.97 6.59
CA GLU A 68 -1.79 -3.74 7.83
C GLU A 68 -2.12 -5.19 7.48
N PRO A 69 -1.15 -6.11 7.60
CA PRO A 69 -1.43 -7.52 7.34
C PRO A 69 -2.38 -8.09 8.39
N ASP A 70 -3.44 -8.74 7.94
CA ASP A 70 -4.36 -9.45 8.82
C ASP A 70 -4.00 -10.92 8.76
N PHE A 71 -3.28 -11.40 9.77
CA PHE A 71 -2.76 -12.76 9.79
C PHE A 71 -3.83 -13.82 10.01
N GLU A 72 -4.97 -13.46 10.58
CA GLU A 72 -6.06 -14.42 10.78
C GLU A 72 -6.77 -14.72 9.47
N ARG A 73 -7.02 -13.69 8.67
CA ARG A 73 -7.73 -13.83 7.40
C ARG A 73 -6.80 -13.95 6.21
N GLU A 74 -5.51 -13.74 6.42
CA GLU A 74 -4.50 -13.73 5.37
C GLU A 74 -4.85 -12.75 4.25
N VAL A 75 -5.23 -11.55 4.63
CA VAL A 75 -5.46 -10.44 3.70
C VAL A 75 -4.58 -9.27 4.08
N LEU A 76 -4.20 -8.48 3.10
CA LEU A 76 -3.43 -7.27 3.30
C LEU A 76 -4.37 -6.09 3.23
N VAL A 77 -4.63 -5.48 4.38
CA VAL A 77 -5.52 -4.32 4.44
C VAL A 77 -4.71 -3.09 4.03
N VAL A 78 -5.15 -2.42 2.97
CA VAL A 78 -4.54 -1.16 2.57
C VAL A 78 -5.28 -0.04 3.28
N VAL A 79 -4.60 0.58 4.25
CA VAL A 79 -5.22 1.55 5.15
C VAL A 79 -5.35 2.90 4.46
N THR A 80 -4.29 3.37 3.83
CA THR A 80 -4.30 4.64 3.10
C THR A 80 -3.13 4.70 2.13
N ALA A 81 -3.18 5.66 1.23
CA ALA A 81 -2.08 5.95 0.30
C ALA A 81 -2.06 7.46 0.06
N PHE A 82 -0.87 8.03 -0.01
CA PHE A 82 -0.72 9.46 -0.20
C PHE A 82 0.59 9.80 -0.90
N HIS A 83 0.63 10.99 -1.50
CA HIS A 83 1.85 11.49 -2.10
C HIS A 83 2.86 11.85 -1.02
N ALA A 84 4.09 11.42 -1.24
CA ALA A 84 5.21 11.86 -0.42
C ALA A 84 5.90 12.98 -1.21
N SER A 85 5.68 14.18 -0.81
CA SER A 85 6.34 15.32 -1.44
C SER A 85 7.72 15.54 -0.86
#